data_ac613efecae2a49e6ec4af927384d584
#
_entry.id   ac613efecae2a49e6ec4af927384d584
#
_cell.length_a   1.000
_cell.length_b   1.000
_cell.length_c   1.000
_cell.angle_alpha   90.00
_cell.angle_beta   90.00
_cell.angle_gamma   90.00
#
_symmetry.space_group_name_H-M   'P 1'
#
loop_
_entity.id
_entity.type
_entity.pdbx_description
1 polymer ?
#
loop_
_entity_poly.entity_id
_entity_poly.type
_entity_poly.pdbx_seq_one_letter_code
_entity_poly.pdbx_strand_id
1 'polypeptide(L)'
;MSDNHKLKPAAPLWSRDFTIITVGSIISMLGSTISGFALGLMVLDYTGSTFYYALFVFLFTLPSIVMPLIAGPYLDKYSRKRTIYTLDFISSAIYLFFASSLIFGFFNFPLLAAGTFIIGAINSVYRVAYTSFYPLLIPEGNYQKAYSIASILEVMTAFAVPLSKLLYDKIGLAPLLIANAVTYFLAACMETQ
;
A
#
# COMPACT_ATOMS: atom_id res chain seq x y z
N MET A 1 11.60 -50.68 12.94
CA MET A 1 11.98 -49.96 11.74
C MET A 1 11.73 -48.48 12.00
N SER A 2 12.76 -47.76 12.39
CA SER A 2 12.71 -46.34 12.74
C SER A 2 12.97 -45.57 11.45
N ASP A 3 11.94 -44.99 10.89
CA ASP A 3 12.01 -44.16 9.69
C ASP A 3 12.61 -42.81 10.07
N ASN A 4 13.92 -42.73 9.90
CA ASN A 4 14.69 -41.50 10.11
C ASN A 4 14.38 -40.53 8.96
N HIS A 5 13.20 -39.88 9.01
CA HIS A 5 12.88 -38.75 8.15
C HIS A 5 13.84 -37.61 8.54
N LYS A 6 15.05 -37.63 7.98
CA LYS A 6 15.95 -36.47 8.05
C LYS A 6 15.24 -35.29 7.44
N LEU A 7 14.68 -34.44 8.31
CA LEU A 7 14.13 -33.12 7.93
C LEU A 7 15.22 -32.44 7.12
N LYS A 8 15.01 -32.27 5.82
CA LYS A 8 15.86 -31.40 5.00
C LYS A 8 15.93 -30.04 5.67
N PRO A 9 17.10 -29.45 5.84
CA PRO A 9 17.19 -28.08 6.40
C PRO A 9 16.30 -27.16 5.57
N ALA A 10 15.39 -26.43 6.25
CA ALA A 10 14.50 -25.50 5.58
C ALA A 10 15.35 -24.48 4.79
N ALA A 11 14.99 -24.23 3.55
CA ALA A 11 15.64 -23.20 2.74
C ALA A 11 15.59 -21.85 3.46
N PRO A 12 16.58 -20.96 3.31
CA PRO A 12 16.59 -19.67 3.98
C PRO A 12 15.35 -18.86 3.57
N LEU A 13 14.67 -18.25 4.54
CA LEU A 13 13.47 -17.41 4.29
C LEU A 13 13.79 -16.21 3.39
N TRP A 14 14.94 -15.59 3.62
CA TRP A 14 15.37 -14.39 2.90
C TRP A 14 15.93 -14.74 1.52
N SER A 15 15.03 -15.17 0.62
CA SER A 15 15.33 -15.20 -0.81
C SER A 15 15.30 -13.77 -1.39
N ARG A 16 15.90 -13.59 -2.57
CA ARG A 16 15.90 -12.29 -3.27
C ARG A 16 14.46 -11.78 -3.48
N ASP A 17 13.59 -12.63 -3.99
CA ASP A 17 12.20 -12.26 -4.30
C ASP A 17 11.39 -11.96 -3.02
N PHE A 18 11.54 -12.79 -1.98
CA PHE A 18 10.90 -12.53 -0.68
C PHE A 18 11.33 -11.19 -0.09
N THR A 19 12.64 -10.89 -0.15
CA THR A 19 13.19 -9.63 0.38
C THR A 19 12.67 -8.42 -0.39
N ILE A 20 12.72 -8.46 -1.72
CA ILE A 20 12.26 -7.35 -2.58
C ILE A 20 10.78 -7.06 -2.33
N ILE A 21 9.93 -8.07 -2.41
CA ILE A 21 8.49 -7.90 -2.22
C ILE A 21 8.17 -7.45 -0.80
N THR A 22 8.79 -8.04 0.21
CA THR A 22 8.52 -7.66 1.61
C THR A 22 8.95 -6.23 1.88
N VAL A 23 10.16 -5.84 1.52
CA VAL A 23 10.68 -4.48 1.76
C VAL A 23 9.93 -3.45 0.91
N GLY A 24 9.70 -3.71 -0.37
CA GLY A 24 8.96 -2.82 -1.26
C GLY A 24 7.55 -2.56 -0.74
N SER A 25 6.82 -3.62 -0.41
CA SER A 25 5.45 -3.51 0.12
C SER A 25 5.38 -2.74 1.44
N ILE A 26 6.34 -2.92 2.35
CA ILE A 26 6.40 -2.17 3.61
C ILE A 26 6.55 -0.67 3.36
N ILE A 27 7.51 -0.31 2.51
CA ILE A 27 7.78 1.10 2.19
C ILE A 27 6.53 1.73 1.57
N SER A 28 5.89 1.05 0.62
CA SER A 28 4.64 1.50 -0.01
C SER A 28 3.48 1.61 0.99
N MET A 29 3.33 0.63 1.90
CA MET A 29 2.28 0.66 2.92
C MET A 29 2.47 1.80 3.93
N LEU A 30 3.70 2.05 4.38
CA LEU A 30 4.01 3.17 5.28
C LEU A 30 3.73 4.51 4.60
N GLY A 31 4.23 4.70 3.38
CA GLY A 31 3.98 5.91 2.59
C GLY A 31 2.49 6.15 2.35
N SER A 32 1.75 5.10 1.99
CA SER A 32 0.30 5.14 1.79
C SER A 32 -0.47 5.50 3.06
N THR A 33 -0.10 4.93 4.20
CA THR A 33 -0.72 5.24 5.50
C THR A 33 -0.49 6.69 5.90
N ILE A 34 0.74 7.18 5.77
CA ILE A 34 1.11 8.57 6.07
C ILE A 34 0.34 9.53 5.16
N SER A 35 0.37 9.30 3.85
CA SER A 35 -0.28 10.17 2.87
C SER A 35 -1.80 10.13 2.96
N GLY A 36 -2.39 8.95 3.19
CA GLY A 36 -3.83 8.80 3.33
C GLY A 36 -4.37 9.54 4.56
N PHE A 37 -3.68 9.46 5.69
CA PHE A 37 -4.05 10.19 6.89
C PHE A 37 -3.85 11.71 6.73
N ALA A 38 -2.74 12.13 6.11
CA ALA A 38 -2.46 13.54 5.82
C ALA A 38 -3.50 14.15 4.86
N LEU A 39 -3.94 13.40 3.84
CA LEU A 39 -5.04 13.81 2.96
C LEU A 39 -6.35 14.00 3.73
N GLY A 40 -6.66 13.09 4.66
CA GLY A 40 -7.82 13.22 5.54
C GLY A 40 -7.76 14.49 6.42
N LEU A 41 -6.61 14.76 7.02
CA LEU A 41 -6.40 15.98 7.80
C LEU A 41 -6.59 17.25 6.94
N MET A 42 -6.04 17.25 5.73
CA MET A 42 -6.22 18.37 4.80
C MET A 42 -7.69 18.60 4.45
N VAL A 43 -8.48 17.53 4.25
CA VAL A 43 -9.95 17.70 4.03
C VAL A 43 -10.59 18.35 5.22
N LEU A 44 -10.24 17.97 6.44
CA LEU A 44 -10.79 18.56 7.66
C LEU A 44 -10.37 20.03 7.80
N ASP A 45 -9.10 20.33 7.58
CA ASP A 45 -8.57 21.70 7.70
C ASP A 45 -9.16 22.64 6.63
N TYR A 46 -9.30 22.15 5.38
CA TYR A 46 -9.80 22.95 4.27
C TYR A 46 -11.31 23.20 4.33
N THR A 47 -12.08 22.17 4.75
CA THR A 47 -13.56 22.27 4.77
C THR A 47 -14.13 22.68 6.11
N GLY A 48 -13.37 22.53 7.20
CA GLY A 48 -13.86 22.72 8.57
C GLY A 48 -14.98 21.75 8.96
N SER A 49 -15.23 20.70 8.18
CA SER A 49 -16.40 19.84 8.28
C SER A 49 -16.05 18.39 8.48
N THR A 50 -16.49 17.82 9.60
CA THR A 50 -16.38 16.39 9.90
C THR A 50 -17.19 15.53 8.92
N PHE A 51 -18.23 16.10 8.30
CA PHE A 51 -18.99 15.40 7.25
C PHE A 51 -18.14 15.13 6.01
N TYR A 52 -17.41 16.12 5.51
CA TYR A 52 -16.50 15.92 4.36
C TYR A 52 -15.35 14.98 4.70
N TYR A 53 -14.84 15.02 5.92
CA TYR A 53 -13.86 14.05 6.38
C TYR A 53 -14.43 12.62 6.39
N ALA A 54 -15.63 12.44 6.94
CA ALA A 54 -16.30 11.14 6.93
C ALA A 54 -16.58 10.63 5.51
N LEU A 55 -17.00 11.53 4.61
CA LEU A 55 -17.20 11.21 3.19
C LEU A 55 -15.88 10.79 2.51
N PHE A 56 -14.79 11.48 2.80
CA PHE A 56 -13.45 11.10 2.32
C PHE A 56 -13.09 9.68 2.78
N VAL A 57 -13.22 9.38 4.07
CA VAL A 57 -12.93 8.04 4.62
C VAL A 57 -13.84 6.98 4.01
N PHE A 58 -15.12 7.27 3.83
CA PHE A 58 -16.07 6.38 3.17
C PHE A 58 -15.67 6.07 1.73
N LEU A 59 -15.35 7.08 0.92
CA LEU A 59 -14.92 6.93 -0.47
C LEU A 59 -13.62 6.14 -0.60
N PHE A 60 -12.69 6.33 0.34
CA PHE A 60 -11.44 5.56 0.40
C PHE A 60 -11.69 4.08 0.74
N THR A 61 -12.63 3.82 1.67
CA THR A 61 -12.87 2.47 2.21
C THR A 61 -13.87 1.67 1.36
N LEU A 62 -14.84 2.33 0.72
CA LEU A 62 -15.89 1.67 -0.06
C LEU A 62 -15.36 0.68 -1.10
N PRO A 63 -14.31 0.98 -1.88
CA PRO A 63 -13.74 0.01 -2.81
C PRO A 63 -13.21 -1.25 -2.15
N SER A 64 -12.82 -1.21 -0.88
CA SER A 64 -12.27 -2.38 -0.18
C SER A 64 -13.31 -3.51 0.01
N ILE A 65 -14.59 -3.18 -0.10
CA ILE A 65 -15.69 -4.15 -0.03
C ILE A 65 -15.96 -4.76 -1.41
N VAL A 66 -15.95 -3.93 -2.46
CA VAL A 66 -16.37 -4.34 -3.80
C VAL A 66 -15.21 -4.94 -4.62
N MET A 67 -14.03 -4.31 -4.56
CA MET A 67 -12.90 -4.70 -5.40
C MET A 67 -12.40 -6.13 -5.18
N PRO A 68 -12.36 -6.72 -3.97
CA PRO A 68 -11.95 -8.10 -3.78
C PRO A 68 -12.78 -9.11 -4.57
N LEU A 69 -14.09 -8.85 -4.75
CA LEU A 69 -14.97 -9.71 -5.51
C LEU A 69 -14.62 -9.75 -7.02
N ILE A 70 -14.09 -8.64 -7.53
CA ILE A 70 -13.69 -8.48 -8.93
C ILE A 70 -12.23 -8.89 -9.12
N ALA A 71 -11.37 -8.51 -8.17
CA ALA A 71 -9.93 -8.73 -8.24
C ALA A 71 -9.54 -10.22 -8.17
N GLY A 72 -10.26 -11.03 -7.39
CA GLY A 72 -9.99 -12.46 -7.26
C GLY A 72 -9.95 -13.17 -8.62
N PRO A 73 -11.08 -13.23 -9.37
CA PRO A 73 -11.11 -13.85 -10.69
C PRO A 73 -10.16 -13.24 -11.72
N TYR A 74 -9.85 -11.94 -11.60
CA TYR A 74 -8.86 -11.27 -12.45
C TYR A 74 -7.45 -11.78 -12.19
N LEU A 75 -7.05 -11.86 -10.91
CA LEU A 75 -5.72 -12.31 -10.48
C LEU A 75 -5.48 -13.80 -10.72
N ASP A 76 -6.52 -14.59 -10.87
CA ASP A 76 -6.40 -16.00 -11.27
C ASP A 76 -5.97 -16.15 -12.74
N LYS A 77 -6.26 -15.15 -13.58
CA LYS A 77 -5.92 -15.15 -15.01
C LYS A 77 -4.59 -14.45 -15.33
N TYR A 78 -4.17 -13.52 -14.47
CA TYR A 78 -3.00 -12.66 -14.71
C TYR A 78 -1.92 -12.86 -13.65
N SER A 79 -0.69 -12.49 -13.99
CA SER A 79 0.44 -12.55 -13.07
C SER A 79 0.24 -11.59 -11.89
N ARG A 80 0.20 -12.15 -10.67
CA ARG A 80 0.06 -11.38 -9.43
C ARG A 80 1.22 -10.40 -9.25
N LYS A 81 2.46 -10.82 -9.52
CA LYS A 81 3.66 -9.96 -9.50
C LYS A 81 3.47 -8.77 -10.45
N ARG A 82 3.02 -9.05 -11.70
CA ARG A 82 2.80 -7.99 -12.69
C ARG A 82 1.74 -7.00 -12.25
N THR A 83 0.67 -7.47 -11.62
CA THR A 83 -0.38 -6.60 -11.09
C THR A 83 0.18 -5.68 -9.99
N ILE A 84 0.96 -6.21 -9.05
CA ILE A 84 1.55 -5.46 -7.95
C ILE A 84 2.36 -4.27 -8.47
N TYR A 85 3.41 -4.50 -9.27
CA TYR A 85 4.25 -3.39 -9.74
C TYR A 85 3.52 -2.42 -10.67
N THR A 86 2.53 -2.90 -11.45
CA THR A 86 1.72 -2.02 -12.29
C THR A 86 0.86 -1.08 -11.45
N LEU A 87 0.25 -1.58 -10.39
CA LEU A 87 -0.53 -0.77 -9.46
C LEU A 87 0.34 0.23 -8.70
N ASP A 88 1.58 -0.12 -8.36
CA ASP A 88 2.53 0.79 -7.73
C ASP A 88 2.93 1.92 -8.69
N PHE A 89 3.19 1.66 -9.98
CA PHE A 89 3.42 2.71 -10.97
C PHE A 89 2.21 3.64 -11.12
N ILE A 90 1.00 3.09 -11.18
CA ILE A 90 -0.23 3.88 -11.28
C ILE A 90 -0.40 4.73 -10.01
N SER A 91 -0.20 4.16 -8.83
CA SER A 91 -0.27 4.88 -7.55
C SER A 91 0.74 6.02 -7.51
N SER A 92 1.97 5.79 -7.92
CA SER A 92 3.00 6.82 -8.02
C SER A 92 2.54 8.00 -8.90
N ALA A 93 2.00 7.72 -10.09
CA ALA A 93 1.50 8.75 -10.99
C ALA A 93 0.33 9.55 -10.39
N ILE A 94 -0.61 8.88 -9.71
CA ILE A 94 -1.76 9.54 -9.05
C ILE A 94 -1.31 10.44 -7.90
N TYR A 95 -0.41 9.97 -7.03
CA TYR A 95 0.10 10.78 -5.93
C TYR A 95 0.91 11.98 -6.43
N LEU A 96 1.69 11.81 -7.50
CA LEU A 96 2.40 12.91 -8.15
C LEU A 96 1.43 13.93 -8.76
N PHE A 97 0.36 13.46 -9.39
CA PHE A 97 -0.70 14.32 -9.92
C PHE A 97 -1.38 15.11 -8.80
N PHE A 98 -1.69 14.51 -7.65
CA PHE A 98 -2.24 15.24 -6.51
C PHE A 98 -1.27 16.26 -5.93
N ALA A 99 0.00 15.91 -5.78
CA ALA A 99 1.01 16.85 -5.33
C ALA A 99 1.11 18.05 -6.28
N SER A 100 1.12 17.80 -7.59
CA SER A 100 1.15 18.84 -8.61
C SER A 100 -0.08 19.73 -8.54
N SER A 101 -1.29 19.16 -8.43
CA SER A 101 -2.54 19.95 -8.34
C SER A 101 -2.58 20.83 -7.10
N LEU A 102 -2.00 20.40 -5.97
CA LEU A 102 -1.85 21.23 -4.78
C LEU A 102 -0.90 22.41 -5.03
N ILE A 103 0.27 22.15 -5.63
CA ILE A 103 1.28 23.18 -5.88
C ILE A 103 0.78 24.24 -6.86
N PHE A 104 0.04 23.83 -7.89
CA PHE A 104 -0.51 24.75 -8.90
C PHE A 104 -1.86 25.35 -8.53
N GLY A 105 -2.41 25.04 -7.37
CA GLY A 105 -3.68 25.60 -6.89
C GLY A 105 -4.95 25.10 -7.61
N PHE A 106 -4.87 24.01 -8.36
CA PHE A 106 -6.03 23.39 -9.04
C PHE A 106 -6.78 22.38 -8.18
N PHE A 107 -6.45 22.33 -6.89
CA PHE A 107 -7.00 21.33 -6.00
C PHE A 107 -8.42 21.71 -5.56
N ASN A 108 -9.36 20.79 -5.77
CA ASN A 108 -10.74 20.93 -5.30
C ASN A 108 -11.28 19.60 -4.75
N PHE A 109 -12.34 19.68 -3.94
CA PHE A 109 -12.90 18.50 -3.28
C PHE A 109 -13.42 17.42 -4.24
N PRO A 110 -14.13 17.70 -5.35
CA PRO A 110 -14.53 16.69 -6.31
C PRO A 110 -13.35 15.92 -6.92
N LEU A 111 -12.25 16.60 -7.24
CA LEU A 111 -11.03 15.97 -7.75
C LEU A 111 -10.40 15.06 -6.70
N LEU A 112 -10.33 15.53 -5.45
CA LEU A 112 -9.86 14.74 -4.32
C LEU A 112 -10.73 13.50 -4.12
N ALA A 113 -12.05 13.67 -4.08
CA ALA A 113 -13.00 12.57 -3.87
C ALA A 113 -12.88 11.47 -4.93
N ALA A 114 -12.82 11.85 -6.21
CA ALA A 114 -12.64 10.92 -7.32
C ALA A 114 -11.30 10.17 -7.20
N GLY A 115 -10.22 10.87 -6.94
CA GLY A 115 -8.91 10.25 -6.82
C GLY A 115 -8.77 9.39 -5.56
N THR A 116 -9.38 9.79 -4.45
CA THR A 116 -9.42 8.99 -3.21
C THR A 116 -10.13 7.65 -3.46
N PHE A 117 -11.24 7.66 -4.19
CA PHE A 117 -11.94 6.45 -4.58
C PHE A 117 -11.05 5.54 -5.45
N ILE A 118 -10.35 6.12 -6.43
CA ILE A 118 -9.41 5.37 -7.29
C ILE A 118 -8.26 4.78 -6.48
N ILE A 119 -7.65 5.56 -5.58
CA ILE A 119 -6.58 5.06 -4.69
C ILE A 119 -7.10 3.94 -3.80
N GLY A 120 -8.30 4.08 -3.23
CA GLY A 120 -8.94 3.03 -2.44
C GLY A 120 -9.15 1.75 -3.24
N ALA A 121 -9.57 1.86 -4.51
CA ALA A 121 -9.73 0.72 -5.42
C ALA A 121 -8.38 0.04 -5.71
N ILE A 122 -7.35 0.83 -6.03
CA ILE A 122 -5.99 0.32 -6.28
C ILE A 122 -5.45 -0.40 -5.04
N ASN A 123 -5.55 0.21 -3.86
CA ASN A 123 -5.09 -0.40 -2.60
C ASN A 123 -5.82 -1.72 -2.30
N SER A 124 -7.10 -1.79 -2.62
CA SER A 124 -7.88 -3.01 -2.43
C SER A 124 -7.42 -4.14 -3.35
N VAL A 125 -7.24 -3.86 -4.65
CA VAL A 125 -6.72 -4.84 -5.62
C VAL A 125 -5.29 -5.26 -5.26
N TYR A 126 -4.44 -4.30 -4.89
CA TYR A 126 -3.08 -4.55 -4.41
C TYR A 126 -3.08 -5.51 -3.22
N ARG A 127 -3.93 -5.28 -2.23
CA ARG A 127 -4.06 -6.13 -1.04
C ARG A 127 -4.42 -7.57 -1.41
N VAL A 128 -5.35 -7.78 -2.33
CA VAL A 128 -5.73 -9.13 -2.81
C VAL A 128 -4.56 -9.78 -3.55
N ALA A 129 -3.88 -9.04 -4.43
CA ALA A 129 -2.71 -9.52 -5.15
C ALA A 129 -1.59 -9.90 -4.19
N TYR A 130 -1.26 -9.03 -3.23
CA TYR A 130 -0.21 -9.26 -2.24
C TYR A 130 -0.51 -10.47 -1.35
N THR A 131 -1.70 -10.54 -0.75
CA THR A 131 -2.07 -11.65 0.15
C THR A 131 -2.10 -13.00 -0.56
N SER A 132 -2.40 -13.02 -1.85
CA SER A 132 -2.38 -14.25 -2.66
C SER A 132 -0.98 -14.59 -3.20
N PHE A 133 -0.09 -13.63 -3.33
CA PHE A 133 1.28 -13.82 -3.83
C PHE A 133 2.28 -14.12 -2.71
N TYR A 134 2.14 -13.47 -1.57
CA TYR A 134 3.07 -13.57 -0.44
C TYR A 134 3.33 -15.02 0.02
N PRO A 135 2.32 -15.91 0.18
CA PRO A 135 2.55 -17.31 0.57
C PRO A 135 3.41 -18.09 -0.42
N LEU A 136 3.38 -17.72 -1.72
CA LEU A 136 4.15 -18.41 -2.77
C LEU A 136 5.64 -18.12 -2.70
N LEU A 137 6.03 -17.05 -2.00
CA LEU A 137 7.42 -16.65 -1.80
C LEU A 137 8.06 -17.31 -0.57
N ILE A 138 7.25 -17.97 0.26
CA ILE A 138 7.71 -18.53 1.54
C ILE A 138 8.15 -19.99 1.32
N PRO A 139 9.44 -20.33 1.55
CA PRO A 139 9.90 -21.71 1.52
C PRO A 139 9.21 -22.55 2.60
N GLU A 140 8.98 -23.84 2.29
CA GLU A 140 8.40 -24.79 3.24
C GLU A 140 9.13 -24.77 4.60
N GLY A 141 8.37 -24.79 5.68
CA GLY A 141 8.89 -24.71 7.06
C GLY A 141 9.14 -23.30 7.59
N ASN A 142 8.99 -22.24 6.78
CA ASN A 142 9.22 -20.86 7.21
C ASN A 142 7.94 -20.02 7.38
N TYR A 143 6.76 -20.60 7.18
CA TYR A 143 5.49 -19.86 7.24
C TYR A 143 5.30 -19.06 8.53
N GLN A 144 5.56 -19.67 9.68
CA GLN A 144 5.41 -19.00 10.98
C GLN A 144 6.30 -17.75 11.08
N LYS A 145 7.58 -17.86 10.65
CA LYS A 145 8.51 -16.72 10.68
C LYS A 145 8.07 -15.62 9.73
N ALA A 146 7.66 -15.97 8.50
CA ALA A 146 7.22 -15.02 7.49
C ALA A 146 5.97 -14.25 7.96
N TYR A 147 4.96 -14.93 8.48
CA TYR A 147 3.76 -14.28 9.01
C TYR A 147 4.01 -13.47 10.28
N SER A 148 4.96 -13.88 11.14
CA SER A 148 5.39 -13.05 12.27
C SER A 148 6.02 -11.73 11.79
N ILE A 149 6.85 -11.77 10.75
CA ILE A 149 7.40 -10.56 10.12
C ILE A 149 6.26 -9.70 9.58
N ALA A 150 5.33 -10.25 8.80
CA ALA A 150 4.20 -9.52 8.26
C ALA A 150 3.37 -8.84 9.35
N SER A 151 3.10 -9.53 10.47
CA SER A 151 2.35 -8.98 11.61
C SER A 151 3.10 -7.82 12.29
N ILE A 152 4.42 -7.94 12.48
CA ILE A 152 5.24 -6.84 13.03
C ILE A 152 5.14 -5.61 12.13
N LEU A 153 5.21 -5.81 10.83
CA LEU A 153 5.16 -4.74 9.84
C LEU A 153 3.77 -4.07 9.82
N GLU A 154 2.70 -4.84 9.96
CA GLU A 154 1.34 -4.31 10.09
C GLU A 154 1.21 -3.42 11.35
N VAL A 155 1.77 -3.85 12.47
CA VAL A 155 1.82 -3.03 13.69
C VAL A 155 2.64 -1.76 13.48
N MET A 156 3.77 -1.85 12.78
CA MET A 156 4.59 -0.67 12.47
C MET A 156 3.83 0.36 11.61
N THR A 157 2.96 -0.06 10.69
CA THR A 157 2.13 0.88 9.92
C THR A 157 1.14 1.64 10.79
N ALA A 158 0.65 1.05 11.89
CA ALA A 158 -0.22 1.75 12.84
C ALA A 158 0.50 2.92 13.53
N PHE A 159 1.79 2.81 13.79
CA PHE A 159 2.60 3.92 14.33
C PHE A 159 2.85 5.03 13.30
N ALA A 160 2.67 4.77 12.02
CA ALA A 160 2.78 5.79 10.98
C ALA A 160 1.66 6.84 11.05
N VAL A 161 0.50 6.50 11.64
CA VAL A 161 -0.64 7.43 11.76
C VAL A 161 -0.29 8.67 12.61
N PRO A 162 0.15 8.56 13.88
CA PRO A 162 0.57 9.74 14.64
C PRO A 162 1.78 10.47 14.02
N LEU A 163 2.71 9.73 13.39
CA LEU A 163 3.83 10.33 12.66
C LEU A 163 3.35 11.18 11.48
N SER A 164 2.29 10.77 10.81
CA SER A 164 1.68 11.51 9.70
C SER A 164 1.24 12.92 10.12
N LYS A 165 0.60 13.07 11.29
CA LYS A 165 0.21 14.38 11.82
C LYS A 165 1.42 15.28 12.03
N LEU A 166 2.48 14.76 12.66
CA LEU A 166 3.71 15.52 12.90
C LEU A 166 4.38 15.96 11.60
N LEU A 167 4.41 15.09 10.59
CA LEU A 167 4.99 15.40 9.29
C LEU A 167 4.12 16.42 8.53
N TYR A 168 2.79 16.23 8.55
CA TYR A 168 1.86 17.16 7.93
C TYR A 168 2.01 18.58 8.48
N ASP A 169 2.11 18.75 9.81
CA ASP A 169 2.28 20.04 10.46
C ASP A 169 3.64 20.70 10.16
N LYS A 170 4.69 19.89 9.95
CA LYS A 170 6.05 20.42 9.72
C LYS A 170 6.35 20.74 8.26
N ILE A 171 5.96 19.89 7.34
CA ILE A 171 6.37 20.00 5.92
C ILE A 171 5.20 20.15 4.97
N GLY A 172 3.96 20.06 5.46
CA GLY A 172 2.75 20.15 4.66
C GLY A 172 2.45 18.90 3.83
N LEU A 173 1.33 18.93 3.09
CA LEU A 173 0.84 17.78 2.35
C LEU A 173 1.62 17.49 1.07
N ALA A 174 1.94 18.52 0.27
CA ALA A 174 2.55 18.31 -1.05
C ALA A 174 3.88 17.52 -1.00
N PRO A 175 4.83 17.83 -0.10
CA PRO A 175 6.04 17.03 0.06
C PRO A 175 5.77 15.59 0.49
N LEU A 176 4.74 15.35 1.32
CA LEU A 176 4.36 13.99 1.73
C LEU A 176 3.83 13.17 0.56
N LEU A 177 3.01 13.77 -0.31
CA LEU A 177 2.52 13.10 -1.51
C LEU A 177 3.63 12.82 -2.51
N ILE A 178 4.60 13.74 -2.67
CA ILE A 178 5.78 13.52 -3.52
C ILE A 178 6.63 12.37 -2.96
N ALA A 179 6.91 12.38 -1.66
CA ALA A 179 7.67 11.32 -1.02
C ALA A 179 6.98 9.95 -1.23
N ASN A 180 5.66 9.90 -1.06
CA ASN A 180 4.90 8.68 -1.29
C ASN A 180 4.90 8.25 -2.77
N ALA A 181 4.80 9.19 -3.71
CA ALA A 181 4.92 8.88 -5.13
C ALA A 181 6.29 8.27 -5.47
N VAL A 182 7.35 8.81 -4.88
CA VAL A 182 8.72 8.29 -5.04
C VAL A 182 8.85 6.89 -4.44
N THR A 183 8.29 6.65 -3.24
CA THR A 183 8.34 5.30 -2.62
C THR A 183 7.63 4.26 -3.47
N TYR A 184 6.46 4.56 -4.01
CA TYR A 184 5.75 3.68 -4.93
C TYR A 184 6.54 3.42 -6.22
N PHE A 185 7.15 4.46 -6.78
CA PHE A 185 7.98 4.33 -7.98
C PHE A 185 9.18 3.41 -7.73
N LEU A 186 9.88 3.61 -6.62
CA LEU A 186 11.05 2.78 -6.26
C LEU A 186 10.62 1.32 -5.99
N ALA A 187 9.52 1.10 -5.27
CA ALA A 187 8.97 -0.24 -5.04
C ALA A 187 8.66 -0.94 -6.37
N ALA A 188 7.93 -0.27 -7.27
CA ALA A 188 7.63 -0.80 -8.60
C ALA A 188 8.89 -1.15 -9.39
N CYS A 189 9.92 -0.29 -9.39
CA CYS A 189 11.20 -0.57 -10.04
C CYS A 189 11.92 -1.79 -9.44
N MET A 190 11.88 -1.98 -8.13
CA MET A 190 12.47 -3.14 -7.46
C MET A 190 11.71 -4.43 -7.81
N GLU A 191 10.39 -4.37 -7.89
CA GLU A 191 9.51 -5.51 -8.13
C GLU A 191 9.51 -5.98 -9.60
N THR A 192 9.95 -5.14 -10.54
CA THR A 192 10.11 -5.52 -11.95
C THR A 192 11.30 -6.46 -12.19
N GLN A 193 12.24 -6.52 -11.27
CA GLN A 193 13.44 -7.38 -11.35
C GLN A 193 13.15 -8.81 -10.87
#